data_767e00abd705df14f101f59c97e5f8e7
#
_entry.id   767e00abd705df14f101f59c97e5f8e7
#
_cell.length_a   1.000
_cell.length_b   1.000
_cell.length_c   1.000
_cell.angle_alpha   90.00
_cell.angle_beta   90.00
_cell.angle_gamma   90.00
#
_symmetry.space_group_name_H-M   'P 1'
#
loop_
_entity.id
_entity.type
_entity.pdbx_description
1 polymer ?
#
loop_
_entity_poly.entity_id
_entity_poly.type
_entity_poly.pdbx_seq_one_letter_code
_entity_poly.pdbx_strand_id
1 'polypeptide(L)'
;RFSDRALPRRSRKKGRPFTGCRPDGEAHTLADVREGRCSVFHLVAGMDTENLEKLVCGFGEEASAVPGALGASAAIERYGIPALQLAGGAQGLRLLREIPDEETGETVRRQNMTVFPAPALLACSFDPDVIRAVGRAVGLEMAEFGVQLWLGPDANVMRAPQKKGCAEQWSEDPVVCGTMTAALAAGAWPYGAVVLHAGRLPENAAVSQAALREVYGRPFELAAGVCRAARLPETSISGRTLTENSPLLRAWLLDCGYGGMLWGDRTLAGDRIGLEKASLRILRLILQLKKA
;
A
#
# COMPACT_ATOMS: atom_id res chain seq x y z
N ARG A 1 3.07 -30.24 -7.57
CA ARG A 1 2.82 -29.91 -8.98
C ARG A 1 2.17 -28.55 -9.02
N PHE A 2 2.96 -27.51 -9.28
CA PHE A 2 2.41 -26.19 -9.58
C PHE A 2 1.63 -26.30 -10.88
N SER A 3 0.30 -26.14 -10.81
CA SER A 3 -0.48 -26.06 -12.01
C SER A 3 -0.20 -24.71 -12.67
N ASP A 4 0.27 -24.76 -13.92
CA ASP A 4 0.41 -23.64 -14.85
C ASP A 4 -0.97 -23.04 -15.20
N ARG A 5 -1.76 -22.66 -14.21
CA ARG A 5 -2.88 -21.76 -14.46
C ARG A 5 -2.30 -20.37 -14.64
N ALA A 6 -1.86 -20.07 -15.85
CA ALA A 6 -1.64 -18.72 -16.31
C ALA A 6 -2.83 -17.88 -15.84
N LEU A 7 -2.58 -16.92 -14.95
CA LEU A 7 -3.60 -15.95 -14.55
C LEU A 7 -4.16 -15.37 -15.86
N PRO A 8 -5.49 -15.38 -16.04
CA PRO A 8 -6.08 -14.93 -17.27
C PRO A 8 -5.62 -13.48 -17.52
N ARG A 9 -4.90 -13.28 -18.62
CA ARG A 9 -4.63 -11.93 -19.13
C ARG A 9 -5.99 -11.29 -19.35
N ARG A 10 -6.45 -10.51 -18.40
CA ARG A 10 -7.65 -9.70 -18.60
C ARG A 10 -7.34 -8.72 -19.74
N SER A 11 -7.86 -9.03 -20.94
CA SER A 11 -7.88 -8.07 -22.03
C SER A 11 -8.70 -6.86 -21.51
N ARG A 12 -8.00 -5.82 -21.08
CA ARG A 12 -8.67 -4.59 -20.69
C ARG A 12 -9.26 -3.97 -21.93
N LYS A 13 -10.57 -4.00 -22.06
CA LYS A 13 -11.26 -3.01 -22.89
C LYS A 13 -10.67 -1.66 -22.52
N LYS A 14 -10.11 -0.92 -23.47
CA LYS A 14 -9.66 0.46 -23.26
C LYS A 14 -10.86 1.23 -22.71
N GLY A 15 -10.91 1.44 -21.38
CA GLY A 15 -11.94 2.26 -20.76
C GLY A 15 -11.83 3.68 -21.28
N ARG A 16 -12.93 4.41 -21.27
CA ARG A 16 -12.90 5.84 -21.57
C ARG A 16 -11.91 6.51 -20.61
N PRO A 17 -11.14 7.52 -21.07
CA PRO A 17 -10.25 8.26 -20.18
C PRO A 17 -11.07 8.89 -19.04
N PHE A 18 -10.51 8.89 -17.83
CA PHE A 18 -11.13 9.59 -16.70
C PHE A 18 -11.05 11.09 -16.94
N THR A 19 -12.20 11.75 -16.94
CA THR A 19 -12.33 13.19 -17.26
C THR A 19 -12.66 14.04 -16.04
N GLY A 20 -12.50 13.49 -14.83
CA GLY A 20 -12.84 14.14 -13.56
C GLY A 20 -14.19 13.68 -13.00
N CYS A 21 -14.45 14.09 -11.76
CA CYS A 21 -15.72 13.85 -11.07
C CYS A 21 -16.69 15.02 -11.35
N ARG A 22 -17.97 14.74 -11.42
CA ARG A 22 -18.99 15.77 -11.62
C ARG A 22 -19.74 15.98 -10.31
N PRO A 23 -19.78 17.22 -9.77
CA PRO A 23 -20.57 17.54 -8.59
C PRO A 23 -22.06 17.50 -8.94
N ASP A 24 -22.88 17.13 -7.95
CA ASP A 24 -24.35 17.20 -8.02
C ASP A 24 -24.93 18.45 -7.34
N GLY A 25 -24.05 19.30 -6.77
CA GLY A 25 -24.42 20.55 -6.11
C GLY A 25 -24.69 20.40 -4.61
N GLU A 26 -24.59 19.18 -4.07
CA GLU A 26 -24.81 18.91 -2.65
C GLU A 26 -23.47 18.69 -1.92
N ALA A 27 -23.46 18.94 -0.61
CA ALA A 27 -22.32 18.62 0.25
C ALA A 27 -22.48 17.20 0.81
N HIS A 28 -21.51 16.35 0.54
CA HIS A 28 -21.53 14.95 0.94
C HIS A 28 -20.39 14.63 1.91
N THR A 29 -20.61 13.59 2.73
CA THR A 29 -19.64 13.02 3.65
C THR A 29 -19.36 11.54 3.31
N LEU A 30 -18.32 10.98 3.91
CA LEU A 30 -18.03 9.55 3.79
C LEU A 30 -19.16 8.67 4.38
N ALA A 31 -19.90 9.20 5.38
CA ALA A 31 -21.06 8.53 5.93
C ALA A 31 -22.18 8.40 4.89
N ASP A 32 -22.43 9.44 4.11
CA ASP A 32 -23.43 9.41 3.03
C ASP A 32 -23.12 8.35 1.97
N VAL A 33 -21.82 8.20 1.65
CA VAL A 33 -21.39 7.15 0.73
C VAL A 33 -21.60 5.76 1.34
N ARG A 34 -21.31 5.56 2.65
CA ARG A 34 -21.50 4.27 3.34
C ARG A 34 -22.97 3.87 3.42
N GLU A 35 -23.86 4.84 3.55
CA GLU A 35 -25.30 4.63 3.62
C GLU A 35 -25.97 4.60 2.23
N GLY A 36 -25.19 4.76 1.17
CA GLY A 36 -25.68 4.68 -0.21
C GLY A 36 -26.46 5.92 -0.66
N ARG A 37 -26.44 7.03 0.11
CA ARG A 37 -27.12 8.28 -0.25
C ARG A 37 -26.44 8.99 -1.42
N CYS A 38 -25.13 8.83 -1.55
CA CYS A 38 -24.38 9.37 -2.69
C CYS A 38 -23.28 8.39 -3.15
N SER A 39 -22.71 8.66 -4.31
CA SER A 39 -21.56 7.92 -4.81
C SER A 39 -20.25 8.52 -4.30
N VAL A 40 -19.19 7.70 -4.21
CA VAL A 40 -17.84 8.19 -3.90
C VAL A 40 -17.36 9.25 -4.92
N PHE A 41 -17.90 9.24 -6.15
CA PHE A 41 -17.59 10.24 -7.17
C PHE A 41 -18.18 11.61 -6.83
N HIS A 42 -19.41 11.67 -6.29
CA HIS A 42 -20.03 12.91 -5.86
C HIS A 42 -19.30 13.51 -4.67
N LEU A 43 -18.91 12.68 -3.69
CA LEU A 43 -18.09 13.11 -2.57
C LEU A 43 -16.77 13.76 -3.04
N VAL A 44 -16.03 13.10 -3.93
CA VAL A 44 -14.73 13.62 -4.44
C VAL A 44 -14.94 14.88 -5.26
N ALA A 45 -16.00 14.96 -6.06
CA ALA A 45 -16.31 16.14 -6.86
C ALA A 45 -16.58 17.39 -6.02
N GLY A 46 -17.22 17.21 -4.85
CA GLY A 46 -17.53 18.27 -3.89
C GLY A 46 -16.34 18.70 -3.01
N MET A 47 -15.22 17.94 -3.01
CA MET A 47 -14.03 18.30 -2.26
C MET A 47 -13.27 19.45 -2.93
N ASP A 48 -12.78 20.39 -2.14
CA ASP A 48 -11.85 21.42 -2.61
C ASP A 48 -10.46 20.83 -2.88
N THR A 49 -9.65 21.56 -3.67
CA THR A 49 -8.33 21.09 -4.09
C THR A 49 -7.38 20.91 -2.90
N GLU A 50 -7.44 21.77 -1.89
CA GLU A 50 -6.60 21.70 -0.69
C GLU A 50 -6.84 20.39 0.07
N ASN A 51 -8.10 20.01 0.29
CA ASN A 51 -8.46 18.75 0.95
C ASN A 51 -8.11 17.52 0.12
N LEU A 52 -8.20 17.61 -1.22
CA LEU A 52 -7.70 16.54 -2.10
C LEU A 52 -6.19 16.39 -2.01
N GLU A 53 -5.43 17.49 -1.96
CA GLU A 53 -3.98 17.47 -1.78
C GLU A 53 -3.59 16.90 -0.41
N LYS A 54 -4.25 17.33 0.67
CA LYS A 54 -4.04 16.74 2.01
C LYS A 54 -4.26 15.24 2.01
N LEU A 55 -5.33 14.76 1.37
CA LEU A 55 -5.67 13.35 1.31
C LEU A 55 -4.64 12.53 0.50
N VAL A 56 -4.10 13.07 -0.58
CA VAL A 56 -3.22 12.34 -1.51
C VAL A 56 -1.74 12.54 -1.18
N CYS A 57 -1.33 13.79 -0.95
CA CYS A 57 0.07 14.16 -0.79
C CYS A 57 0.53 14.19 0.67
N GLY A 58 -0.37 14.47 1.62
CA GLY A 58 -0.09 14.56 3.05
C GLY A 58 0.06 13.21 3.77
N PHE A 59 0.19 12.12 3.03
CA PHE A 59 0.24 10.79 3.61
C PHE A 59 1.59 10.53 4.31
N GLY A 60 1.54 10.18 5.60
CA GLY A 60 2.72 9.90 6.43
C GLY A 60 3.38 11.15 7.03
N GLU A 61 2.82 12.33 6.82
CA GLU A 61 3.28 13.58 7.44
C GLU A 61 2.65 13.81 8.82
N GLU A 62 1.46 13.24 9.04
CA GLU A 62 0.75 13.35 10.32
C GLU A 62 1.29 12.34 11.34
N ALA A 63 1.33 12.77 12.59
CA ALA A 63 1.64 11.89 13.71
C ALA A 63 0.57 10.81 13.85
N SER A 64 1.00 9.57 14.06
CA SER A 64 0.08 8.47 14.28
C SER A 64 -0.55 8.52 15.66
N ALA A 65 -1.84 8.22 15.75
CA ALA A 65 -2.52 7.97 17.02
C ALA A 65 -2.10 6.62 17.66
N VAL A 66 -1.43 5.76 16.88
CA VAL A 66 -0.93 4.46 17.37
C VAL A 66 0.53 4.60 17.79
N PRO A 67 0.86 4.41 19.08
CA PRO A 67 2.21 4.58 19.59
C PRO A 67 3.23 3.67 18.88
N GLY A 68 4.29 4.29 18.35
CA GLY A 68 5.36 3.61 17.63
C GLY A 68 5.07 3.26 16.18
N ALA A 69 3.90 3.65 15.65
CA ALA A 69 3.63 3.56 14.22
C ALA A 69 4.45 4.59 13.42
N LEU A 70 4.54 4.39 12.11
CA LEU A 70 5.38 5.21 11.22
C LEU A 70 4.77 6.58 10.91
N GLY A 71 3.46 6.73 11.06
CA GLY A 71 2.71 7.93 10.74
C GLY A 71 1.28 7.63 10.34
N ALA A 72 0.57 8.66 9.90
CA ALA A 72 -0.82 8.55 9.46
C ALA A 72 -1.08 9.40 8.21
N SER A 73 -2.22 9.18 7.56
CA SER A 73 -2.78 10.13 6.61
C SER A 73 -3.48 11.26 7.35
N ALA A 74 -3.64 12.41 6.69
CA ALA A 74 -4.48 13.47 7.24
C ALA A 74 -5.93 12.99 7.39
N ALA A 75 -6.53 13.30 8.53
CA ALA A 75 -7.97 13.24 8.70
C ALA A 75 -8.62 14.46 8.03
N ILE A 76 -9.72 14.27 7.33
CA ILE A 76 -10.47 15.38 6.71
C ILE A 76 -11.85 15.43 7.37
N GLU A 77 -11.91 16.07 8.53
CA GLU A 77 -13.09 16.10 9.41
C GLU A 77 -14.34 16.58 8.68
N ARG A 78 -14.22 17.66 7.88
CA ARG A 78 -15.32 18.24 7.10
C ARG A 78 -16.07 17.19 6.27
N TYR A 79 -15.36 16.17 5.76
CA TYR A 79 -15.94 15.11 4.93
C TYR A 79 -16.08 13.78 5.67
N GLY A 80 -15.76 13.75 6.97
CA GLY A 80 -15.81 12.54 7.80
C GLY A 80 -14.81 11.46 7.36
N ILE A 81 -13.69 11.86 6.75
CA ILE A 81 -12.64 10.95 6.29
C ILE A 81 -11.64 10.74 7.42
N PRO A 82 -11.51 9.50 7.95
CA PRO A 82 -10.59 9.23 9.06
C PRO A 82 -9.13 9.18 8.57
N ALA A 83 -8.20 9.44 9.49
CA ALA A 83 -6.79 9.14 9.26
C ALA A 83 -6.58 7.64 9.14
N LEU A 84 -5.74 7.22 8.19
CA LEU A 84 -5.26 5.85 8.07
C LEU A 84 -3.92 5.73 8.78
N GLN A 85 -3.84 4.85 9.79
CA GLN A 85 -2.64 4.61 10.56
C GLN A 85 -1.71 3.64 9.83
N LEU A 86 -0.43 3.98 9.76
CA LEU A 86 0.60 3.22 9.08
C LEU A 86 1.61 2.64 10.07
N ALA A 87 1.74 1.33 10.13
CA ALA A 87 2.81 0.66 10.86
C ALA A 87 3.83 0.02 9.90
N GLY A 88 5.06 -0.15 10.36
CA GLY A 88 6.11 -0.87 9.64
C GLY A 88 6.39 -2.23 10.26
N GLY A 89 7.30 -2.96 9.64
CA GLY A 89 7.88 -4.20 10.15
C GLY A 89 7.80 -5.38 9.18
N ALA A 90 8.94 -5.98 8.87
CA ALA A 90 9.00 -7.11 7.94
C ALA A 90 8.60 -8.45 8.58
N GLN A 91 8.67 -8.54 9.90
CA GLN A 91 8.38 -9.74 10.68
C GLN A 91 7.10 -9.62 11.53
N GLY A 92 6.12 -8.87 11.06
CA GLY A 92 4.92 -8.47 11.78
C GLY A 92 4.90 -6.97 12.07
N LEU A 93 3.95 -6.50 12.86
CA LEU A 93 3.85 -5.08 13.20
C LEU A 93 5.01 -4.66 14.10
N ARG A 94 5.54 -3.47 13.83
CA ARG A 94 6.56 -2.83 14.66
C ARG A 94 5.97 -1.57 15.28
N LEU A 95 5.52 -1.70 16.51
CA LEU A 95 4.96 -0.63 17.33
C LEU A 95 5.79 -0.43 18.60
N LEU A 96 5.49 0.61 19.37
CA LEU A 96 6.09 0.81 20.69
C LEU A 96 5.51 -0.26 21.64
N ARG A 97 6.41 -1.04 22.26
CA ARG A 97 5.98 -2.15 23.12
C ARG A 97 5.46 -1.68 24.47
N GLU A 98 6.13 -0.70 25.04
CA GLU A 98 5.78 -0.12 26.32
C GLU A 98 5.43 1.35 26.10
N ILE A 99 4.23 1.73 26.48
CA ILE A 99 3.73 3.09 26.34
C ILE A 99 3.91 3.76 27.70
N PRO A 100 4.82 4.73 27.81
CA PRO A 100 5.01 5.48 29.06
C PRO A 100 3.89 6.50 29.24
N ASP A 101 3.61 6.81 30.49
CA ASP A 101 2.93 8.02 30.86
C ASP A 101 3.81 9.24 30.58
N GLU A 102 3.24 10.30 30.03
CA GLU A 102 4.00 11.48 29.59
C GLU A 102 4.59 12.27 30.79
N GLU A 103 3.95 12.21 31.97
CA GLU A 103 4.37 12.96 33.14
C GLU A 103 5.31 12.15 34.03
N THR A 104 5.00 10.88 34.26
CA THR A 104 5.73 10.03 35.22
C THR A 104 6.80 9.16 34.56
N GLY A 105 6.72 8.88 33.24
CA GLY A 105 7.57 7.97 32.53
C GLY A 105 7.32 6.49 32.86
N GLU A 106 6.35 6.18 33.71
CA GLU A 106 5.98 4.79 34.01
C GLU A 106 5.20 4.15 32.90
N THR A 107 5.39 2.84 32.70
CA THR A 107 4.65 2.10 31.65
C THR A 107 3.17 1.96 32.04
N VAL A 108 2.30 2.69 31.36
CA VAL A 108 0.83 2.63 31.56
C VAL A 108 0.15 1.57 30.72
N ARG A 109 0.75 1.19 29.60
CA ARG A 109 0.18 0.20 28.67
C ARG A 109 1.29 -0.59 27.96
N ARG A 110 1.02 -1.87 27.71
CA ARG A 110 1.88 -2.73 26.87
C ARG A 110 1.15 -3.16 25.60
N GLN A 111 1.87 -3.13 24.49
CA GLN A 111 1.44 -3.66 23.18
C GLN A 111 2.29 -4.87 22.86
N ASN A 112 1.66 -6.05 22.77
CA ASN A 112 2.34 -7.30 22.48
C ASN A 112 2.07 -7.68 21.03
N MET A 113 3.02 -7.39 20.15
CA MET A 113 3.00 -7.80 18.74
C MET A 113 3.71 -9.15 18.58
N THR A 114 3.23 -9.97 17.66
CA THR A 114 3.88 -11.22 17.29
C THR A 114 5.06 -10.95 16.36
N VAL A 115 6.20 -11.55 16.66
CA VAL A 115 7.36 -11.57 15.78
C VAL A 115 7.37 -12.86 14.98
N PHE A 116 7.09 -12.75 13.69
CA PHE A 116 7.13 -13.89 12.77
C PHE A 116 8.55 -14.14 12.26
N PRO A 117 8.82 -15.33 11.69
CA PRO A 117 10.10 -15.59 11.02
C PRO A 117 10.39 -14.57 9.92
N ALA A 118 11.68 -14.37 9.61
CA ALA A 118 12.09 -13.49 8.52
C ALA A 118 11.43 -13.90 7.19
N PRO A 119 11.11 -12.95 6.31
CA PRO A 119 10.44 -13.25 5.03
C PRO A 119 11.15 -14.32 4.21
N ALA A 120 12.49 -14.28 4.12
CA ALA A 120 13.26 -15.30 3.41
C ALA A 120 13.06 -16.70 4.02
N LEU A 121 13.00 -16.81 5.35
CA LEU A 121 12.76 -18.09 6.02
C LEU A 121 11.33 -18.59 5.78
N LEU A 122 10.34 -17.70 5.83
CA LEU A 122 8.97 -18.02 5.47
C LEU A 122 8.86 -18.49 4.02
N ALA A 123 9.57 -17.83 3.09
CA ALA A 123 9.59 -18.18 1.68
C ALA A 123 10.19 -19.56 1.41
N CYS A 124 11.11 -20.05 2.27
CA CYS A 124 11.67 -21.41 2.19
C CYS A 124 10.62 -22.52 2.40
N SER A 125 9.44 -22.20 2.92
CA SER A 125 8.32 -23.14 2.96
C SER A 125 7.77 -23.46 1.57
N PHE A 126 7.93 -22.56 0.59
CA PHE A 126 7.31 -22.63 -0.72
C PHE A 126 5.78 -22.84 -0.67
N ASP A 127 5.16 -22.50 0.45
CA ASP A 127 3.75 -22.68 0.71
C ASP A 127 3.01 -21.34 0.89
N PRO A 128 2.25 -20.90 -0.13
CA PRO A 128 1.47 -19.67 -0.04
C PRO A 128 0.36 -19.70 1.03
N ASP A 129 -0.11 -20.87 1.44
CA ASP A 129 -1.17 -20.98 2.45
C ASP A 129 -0.61 -20.69 3.86
N VAL A 130 0.61 -21.12 4.14
CA VAL A 130 1.34 -20.72 5.36
C VAL A 130 1.51 -19.20 5.40
N ILE A 131 1.93 -18.59 4.29
CA ILE A 131 2.11 -17.14 4.22
C ILE A 131 0.79 -16.39 4.37
N ARG A 132 -0.29 -16.92 3.81
CA ARG A 132 -1.65 -16.36 3.99
C ARG A 132 -2.09 -16.42 5.45
N ALA A 133 -1.77 -17.51 6.16
CA ALA A 133 -2.07 -17.62 7.58
C ALA A 133 -1.31 -16.59 8.42
N VAL A 134 -0.02 -16.36 8.12
CA VAL A 134 0.77 -15.28 8.73
C VAL A 134 0.14 -13.92 8.44
N GLY A 135 -0.21 -13.64 7.17
CA GLY A 135 -0.88 -12.40 6.79
C GLY A 135 -2.18 -12.17 7.57
N ARG A 136 -2.98 -13.24 7.77
CA ARG A 136 -4.21 -13.16 8.56
C ARG A 136 -3.93 -12.83 10.02
N ALA A 137 -2.92 -13.44 10.62
CA ALA A 137 -2.56 -13.18 12.01
C ALA A 137 -2.12 -11.72 12.20
N VAL A 138 -1.26 -11.21 11.31
CA VAL A 138 -0.87 -9.78 11.33
C VAL A 138 -2.09 -8.88 11.08
N GLY A 139 -2.98 -9.26 10.17
CA GLY A 139 -4.21 -8.51 9.91
C GLY A 139 -5.10 -8.38 11.17
N LEU A 140 -5.22 -9.42 11.96
CA LEU A 140 -5.96 -9.39 13.23
C LEU A 140 -5.29 -8.43 14.23
N GLU A 141 -3.95 -8.45 14.33
CA GLU A 141 -3.22 -7.49 15.16
C GLU A 141 -3.38 -6.05 14.63
N MET A 142 -3.41 -5.85 13.30
CA MET A 142 -3.71 -4.55 12.71
C MET A 142 -5.07 -4.02 13.17
N ALA A 143 -6.10 -4.87 13.19
CA ALA A 143 -7.42 -4.49 13.68
C ALA A 143 -7.42 -4.19 15.18
N GLU A 144 -6.70 -4.98 15.98
CA GLU A 144 -6.58 -4.79 17.44
C GLU A 144 -5.90 -3.48 17.80
N PHE A 145 -4.81 -3.13 17.10
CA PHE A 145 -4.04 -1.91 17.37
C PHE A 145 -4.53 -0.67 16.60
N GLY A 146 -5.57 -0.80 15.78
CA GLY A 146 -6.10 0.32 14.98
C GLY A 146 -5.20 0.73 13.83
N VAL A 147 -4.41 -0.18 13.27
CA VAL A 147 -3.55 0.03 12.09
C VAL A 147 -4.30 -0.38 10.83
N GLN A 148 -4.39 0.51 9.83
CA GLN A 148 -5.03 0.21 8.56
C GLN A 148 -4.04 -0.16 7.46
N LEU A 149 -2.80 0.32 7.55
CA LEU A 149 -1.78 0.12 6.55
C LEU A 149 -0.52 -0.48 7.19
N TRP A 150 -0.03 -1.54 6.59
CA TRP A 150 1.19 -2.22 7.04
C TRP A 150 2.25 -2.19 5.94
N LEU A 151 3.34 -1.43 6.19
CA LEU A 151 4.55 -1.48 5.39
C LEU A 151 5.33 -2.74 5.81
N GLY A 152 4.90 -3.87 5.25
CA GLY A 152 5.36 -5.20 5.56
C GLY A 152 6.63 -5.61 4.80
N PRO A 153 6.83 -6.92 4.56
CA PRO A 153 7.94 -7.43 3.78
C PRO A 153 8.05 -6.78 2.40
N ASP A 154 9.29 -6.58 1.98
CA ASP A 154 9.60 -5.96 0.70
C ASP A 154 9.42 -6.97 -0.45
N ALA A 155 8.60 -6.62 -1.45
CA ALA A 155 8.38 -7.44 -2.63
C ALA A 155 9.55 -7.40 -3.64
N ASN A 156 10.57 -6.55 -3.39
CA ASN A 156 11.72 -6.47 -4.28
C ASN A 156 12.59 -7.74 -4.21
N VAL A 157 13.21 -8.08 -5.33
CA VAL A 157 14.10 -9.24 -5.45
C VAL A 157 15.38 -9.02 -4.66
N MET A 158 15.78 -10.01 -3.86
CA MET A 158 17.05 -10.01 -3.14
C MET A 158 18.22 -10.10 -4.14
N ARG A 159 19.07 -9.05 -4.16
CA ARG A 159 20.19 -8.96 -5.11
C ARG A 159 21.54 -9.09 -4.46
N ALA A 160 21.67 -8.67 -3.23
CA ALA A 160 22.93 -8.67 -2.50
C ALA A 160 22.65 -8.93 -1.02
N PRO A 161 22.87 -10.15 -0.52
CA PRO A 161 22.53 -10.54 0.85
C PRO A 161 23.17 -9.68 1.94
N GLN A 162 24.34 -9.07 1.64
CA GLN A 162 25.03 -8.21 2.57
C GLN A 162 24.47 -6.77 2.66
N LYS A 163 23.58 -6.38 1.74
CA LYS A 163 23.01 -5.03 1.79
C LYS A 163 21.96 -4.91 2.88
N LYS A 164 21.95 -3.75 3.54
CA LYS A 164 20.92 -3.39 4.51
C LYS A 164 19.53 -3.51 3.86
N GLY A 165 18.62 -4.20 4.54
CA GLY A 165 17.24 -4.41 4.07
C GLY A 165 16.99 -5.75 3.38
N CYS A 166 18.01 -6.58 3.12
CA CYS A 166 17.80 -7.91 2.55
C CYS A 166 16.99 -8.84 3.46
N ALA A 167 17.06 -8.66 4.78
CA ALA A 167 16.26 -9.42 5.74
C ALA A 167 14.76 -9.14 5.63
N GLU A 168 14.37 -8.08 4.91
CA GLU A 168 12.97 -7.70 4.66
C GLU A 168 12.43 -8.31 3.35
N GLN A 169 13.29 -8.97 2.56
CA GLN A 169 12.96 -9.52 1.24
C GLN A 169 12.70 -11.02 1.31
N TRP A 170 11.94 -11.53 0.34
CA TRP A 170 11.52 -12.94 0.30
C TRP A 170 12.57 -13.87 -0.33
N SER A 171 13.09 -13.50 -1.50
CA SER A 171 13.88 -14.40 -2.34
C SER A 171 14.67 -13.65 -3.41
N GLU A 172 15.58 -14.35 -4.06
CA GLU A 172 16.19 -13.94 -5.33
C GLU A 172 15.27 -14.18 -6.53
N ASP A 173 14.28 -15.07 -6.38
CA ASP A 173 13.31 -15.41 -7.43
C ASP A 173 12.14 -14.43 -7.42
N PRO A 174 11.90 -13.72 -8.55
CA PRO A 174 10.81 -12.75 -8.66
C PRO A 174 9.42 -13.38 -8.55
N VAL A 175 9.26 -14.64 -8.92
CA VAL A 175 7.97 -15.35 -8.83
C VAL A 175 7.66 -15.69 -7.38
N VAL A 176 8.65 -16.19 -6.63
CA VAL A 176 8.53 -16.43 -5.20
C VAL A 176 8.21 -15.12 -4.48
N CYS A 177 8.96 -14.04 -4.73
CA CYS A 177 8.70 -12.72 -4.13
C CYS A 177 7.25 -12.27 -4.35
N GLY A 178 6.78 -12.32 -5.58
CA GLY A 178 5.42 -11.87 -5.90
C GLY A 178 4.33 -12.76 -5.34
N THR A 179 4.51 -14.08 -5.38
CA THR A 179 3.55 -15.06 -4.87
C THR A 179 3.39 -14.97 -3.36
N MET A 180 4.52 -14.87 -2.62
CA MET A 180 4.51 -14.75 -1.17
C MET A 180 3.91 -13.41 -0.74
N THR A 181 4.28 -12.32 -1.40
CA THR A 181 3.67 -11.00 -1.14
C THR A 181 2.16 -11.01 -1.39
N ALA A 182 1.70 -11.61 -2.49
CA ALA A 182 0.28 -11.74 -2.79
C ALA A 182 -0.47 -12.57 -1.74
N ALA A 183 0.12 -13.68 -1.30
CA ALA A 183 -0.46 -14.54 -0.26
C ALA A 183 -0.59 -13.80 1.07
N LEU A 184 0.48 -13.10 1.49
CA LEU A 184 0.49 -12.28 2.71
C LEU A 184 -0.61 -11.20 2.66
N ALA A 185 -0.68 -10.47 1.56
CA ALA A 185 -1.66 -9.40 1.38
C ALA A 185 -3.11 -9.94 1.37
N ALA A 186 -3.34 -11.10 0.75
CA ALA A 186 -4.63 -11.77 0.77
C ALA A 186 -5.05 -12.20 2.18
N GLY A 187 -4.08 -12.61 3.00
CA GLY A 187 -4.32 -12.98 4.39
C GLY A 187 -4.68 -11.80 5.28
N ALA A 188 -3.94 -10.70 5.18
CA ALA A 188 -4.18 -9.50 5.97
C ALA A 188 -5.52 -8.82 5.63
N TRP A 189 -5.94 -8.93 4.37
CA TRP A 189 -7.21 -8.36 3.92
C TRP A 189 -8.42 -9.16 4.45
N PRO A 190 -9.50 -8.53 4.94
CA PRO A 190 -9.81 -7.09 4.93
C PRO A 190 -9.53 -6.37 6.27
N TYR A 191 -8.75 -6.93 7.16
CA TYR A 191 -8.44 -6.33 8.46
C TYR A 191 -7.50 -5.13 8.31
N GLY A 192 -6.60 -5.20 7.33
CA GLY A 192 -5.70 -4.13 6.94
C GLY A 192 -5.14 -4.37 5.54
N ALA A 193 -4.47 -3.38 4.98
CA ALA A 193 -3.84 -3.47 3.68
C ALA A 193 -2.31 -3.51 3.80
N VAL A 194 -1.70 -4.55 3.21
CA VAL A 194 -0.25 -4.60 3.01
C VAL A 194 0.12 -3.56 1.96
N VAL A 195 1.07 -2.70 2.29
CA VAL A 195 1.61 -1.68 1.39
C VAL A 195 2.75 -2.27 0.59
N LEU A 196 2.55 -2.40 -0.71
CA LEU A 196 3.63 -2.77 -1.63
C LEU A 196 4.69 -1.67 -1.66
N HIS A 197 5.89 -2.03 -1.30
CA HIS A 197 7.04 -1.17 -1.49
C HIS A 197 7.58 -1.37 -2.90
N ALA A 198 7.23 -0.45 -3.79
CA ALA A 198 7.55 -0.57 -5.20
C ALA A 198 9.01 -0.16 -5.48
N GLY A 199 9.77 -1.03 -6.16
CA GLY A 199 10.93 -0.65 -6.96
C GLY A 199 12.17 -0.12 -6.25
N ARG A 200 12.67 -0.78 -5.18
CA ARG A 200 14.06 -0.57 -4.78
C ARG A 200 14.99 -1.18 -5.84
N LEU A 201 15.31 -0.39 -6.85
CA LEU A 201 16.40 -0.70 -7.75
C LEU A 201 17.71 -0.17 -7.16
N PRO A 202 18.87 -0.78 -7.47
CA PRO A 202 20.14 -0.19 -7.10
C PRO A 202 20.23 1.23 -7.66
N GLU A 203 20.65 2.19 -6.82
CA GLU A 203 20.90 3.56 -7.26
C GLU A 203 21.82 3.55 -8.49
N ASN A 204 21.44 4.27 -9.52
CA ASN A 204 22.16 4.39 -10.79
C ASN A 204 22.34 3.08 -11.60
N ALA A 205 21.57 2.05 -11.35
CA ALA A 205 21.64 0.85 -12.16
C ALA A 205 21.11 1.12 -13.58
N ALA A 206 21.96 0.86 -14.55
CA ALA A 206 21.51 0.70 -15.93
C ALA A 206 20.79 -0.64 -16.05
N VAL A 207 19.46 -0.61 -16.05
CA VAL A 207 18.63 -1.81 -16.15
C VAL A 207 17.98 -1.86 -17.53
N SER A 208 18.10 -2.99 -18.22
CA SER A 208 17.42 -3.19 -19.49
C SER A 208 15.89 -3.23 -19.30
N GLN A 209 15.14 -2.89 -20.33
CA GLN A 209 13.67 -2.97 -20.33
C GLN A 209 13.17 -4.40 -20.01
N ALA A 210 13.86 -5.41 -20.54
CA ALA A 210 13.56 -6.82 -20.28
C ALA A 210 13.77 -7.15 -18.79
N ALA A 211 14.94 -6.84 -18.22
CA ALA A 211 15.22 -7.09 -16.81
C ALA A 211 14.25 -6.33 -15.89
N LEU A 212 13.87 -5.10 -16.27
CA LEU A 212 12.89 -4.31 -15.52
C LEU A 212 11.53 -5.00 -15.46
N ARG A 213 11.05 -5.61 -16.55
CA ARG A 213 9.76 -6.30 -16.60
C ARG A 213 9.81 -7.71 -16.02
N GLU A 214 10.81 -8.49 -16.38
CA GLU A 214 10.87 -9.93 -16.10
C GLU A 214 11.41 -10.23 -14.69
N VAL A 215 12.27 -9.37 -14.16
CA VAL A 215 12.87 -9.56 -12.85
C VAL A 215 12.28 -8.57 -11.83
N TYR A 216 12.46 -7.27 -12.03
CA TYR A 216 12.10 -6.27 -11.01
C TYR A 216 10.62 -5.95 -10.95
N GLY A 217 9.93 -5.96 -12.09
CA GLY A 217 8.49 -5.71 -12.18
C GLY A 217 7.63 -6.93 -11.89
N ARG A 218 8.17 -8.13 -12.08
CA ARG A 218 7.40 -9.37 -11.95
C ARG A 218 6.77 -9.60 -10.59
N PRO A 219 7.43 -9.36 -9.45
CA PRO A 219 6.80 -9.48 -8.12
C PRO A 219 5.56 -8.61 -7.99
N PHE A 220 5.63 -7.39 -8.51
CA PHE A 220 4.53 -6.43 -8.43
C PHE A 220 3.38 -6.79 -9.35
N GLU A 221 3.66 -7.32 -10.54
CA GLU A 221 2.64 -7.84 -11.45
C GLU A 221 1.83 -8.95 -10.77
N LEU A 222 2.51 -9.88 -10.09
CA LEU A 222 1.86 -10.98 -9.38
C LEU A 222 1.04 -10.52 -8.17
N ALA A 223 1.51 -9.50 -7.46
CA ALA A 223 0.86 -8.96 -6.28
C ALA A 223 -0.21 -7.89 -6.58
N ALA A 224 -0.17 -7.26 -7.76
CA ALA A 224 -1.01 -6.12 -8.12
C ALA A 224 -2.52 -6.36 -8.02
N GLY A 225 -2.96 -7.60 -8.25
CA GLY A 225 -4.38 -7.98 -8.19
C GLY A 225 -4.94 -8.09 -6.78
N VAL A 226 -4.06 -8.24 -5.78
CA VAL A 226 -4.42 -8.52 -4.39
C VAL A 226 -4.08 -7.33 -3.48
N CYS A 227 -2.91 -6.72 -3.66
CA CYS A 227 -2.48 -5.58 -2.85
C CYS A 227 -3.34 -4.35 -3.12
N ARG A 228 -3.77 -3.70 -2.05
CA ARG A 228 -4.68 -2.55 -2.09
C ARG A 228 -3.98 -1.21 -1.89
N ALA A 229 -2.74 -1.22 -1.41
CA ALA A 229 -1.92 -0.04 -1.22
C ALA A 229 -0.52 -0.28 -1.77
N ALA A 230 0.11 0.76 -2.30
CA ALA A 230 1.51 0.75 -2.72
C ALA A 230 2.15 2.10 -2.41
N ARG A 231 3.42 2.06 -1.99
CA ARG A 231 4.27 3.24 -1.84
C ARG A 231 5.19 3.35 -3.06
N LEU A 232 5.22 4.52 -3.66
CA LEU A 232 6.20 4.84 -4.68
C LEU A 232 7.54 5.17 -4.01
N PRO A 233 8.65 4.54 -4.43
CA PRO A 233 9.95 4.88 -3.89
C PRO A 233 10.44 6.22 -4.46
N GLU A 234 11.20 6.92 -3.66
CA GLU A 234 11.96 8.09 -4.09
C GLU A 234 13.20 7.73 -4.93
N THR A 235 13.39 6.45 -5.23
CA THR A 235 14.55 5.93 -5.97
C THR A 235 14.48 6.31 -7.43
N SER A 236 15.59 6.79 -7.99
CA SER A 236 15.70 7.07 -9.40
C SER A 236 16.17 5.85 -10.21
N ILE A 237 15.58 5.65 -11.38
CA ILE A 237 16.01 4.66 -12.36
C ILE A 237 16.59 5.43 -13.55
N SER A 238 17.85 5.19 -13.87
CA SER A 238 18.53 5.91 -14.94
C SER A 238 18.46 7.45 -14.78
N GLY A 239 18.61 7.94 -13.55
CA GLY A 239 18.61 9.37 -13.22
C GLY A 239 17.21 10.02 -13.18
N ARG A 240 16.12 9.25 -13.28
CA ARG A 240 14.75 9.75 -13.17
C ARG A 240 14.01 9.05 -12.03
N THR A 241 13.28 9.78 -11.22
CA THR A 241 12.40 9.18 -10.21
C THR A 241 11.32 8.31 -10.87
N LEU A 242 10.73 7.39 -10.13
CA LEU A 242 9.66 6.54 -10.68
C LEU A 242 8.46 7.38 -11.14
N THR A 243 8.18 8.46 -10.42
CA THR A 243 7.12 9.42 -10.76
C THR A 243 7.43 10.21 -12.03
N GLU A 244 8.71 10.55 -12.27
CA GLU A 244 9.17 11.19 -13.49
C GLU A 244 9.30 10.21 -14.67
N ASN A 245 9.40 8.90 -14.37
CA ASN A 245 9.46 7.86 -15.39
C ASN A 245 8.06 7.35 -15.73
N SER A 246 7.28 8.21 -16.40
CA SER A 246 5.91 7.90 -16.77
C SER A 246 5.69 6.57 -17.53
N PRO A 247 6.61 6.08 -18.40
CA PRO A 247 6.47 4.77 -19.02
C PRO A 247 6.53 3.61 -18.01
N LEU A 248 7.39 3.70 -16.98
CA LEU A 248 7.52 2.67 -15.95
C LEU A 248 6.33 2.68 -15.00
N LEU A 249 5.94 3.85 -14.54
CA LEU A 249 4.75 4.04 -13.70
C LEU A 249 3.50 3.55 -14.45
N ARG A 250 3.40 3.85 -15.74
CA ARG A 250 2.31 3.37 -16.59
C ARG A 250 2.31 1.86 -16.74
N ALA A 251 3.46 1.24 -16.97
CA ALA A 251 3.58 -0.21 -17.04
C ALA A 251 3.12 -0.86 -15.73
N TRP A 252 3.53 -0.32 -14.61
CA TRP A 252 3.16 -0.82 -13.28
C TRP A 252 1.68 -0.67 -12.95
N LEU A 253 1.10 0.50 -13.22
CA LEU A 253 -0.28 0.79 -12.88
C LEU A 253 -1.27 0.24 -13.90
N LEU A 254 -0.95 0.36 -15.20
CA LEU A 254 -1.89 0.03 -16.27
C LEU A 254 -1.69 -1.39 -16.77
N ASP A 255 -0.46 -1.80 -17.02
CA ASP A 255 -0.17 -3.11 -17.61
C ASP A 255 -0.33 -4.23 -16.57
N CYS A 256 0.10 -4.00 -15.31
CA CYS A 256 -0.10 -4.95 -14.21
C CYS A 256 -1.51 -4.94 -13.65
N GLY A 257 -2.34 -3.98 -14.04
CA GLY A 257 -3.71 -3.90 -13.55
C GLY A 257 -3.88 -3.43 -12.12
N TYR A 258 -2.87 -2.78 -11.54
CA TYR A 258 -2.96 -2.23 -10.22
C TYR A 258 -4.05 -1.16 -10.13
N GLY A 259 -4.98 -1.34 -9.20
CA GLY A 259 -6.10 -0.42 -8.98
C GLY A 259 -6.18 0.13 -7.56
N GLY A 260 -5.17 -0.21 -6.73
CA GLY A 260 -5.10 0.21 -5.33
C GLY A 260 -4.64 1.65 -5.13
N MET A 261 -4.58 2.04 -3.88
CA MET A 261 -4.06 3.32 -3.42
C MET A 261 -2.57 3.45 -3.74
N LEU A 262 -2.15 4.63 -4.18
CA LEU A 262 -0.75 5.02 -4.29
C LEU A 262 -0.46 6.06 -3.23
N TRP A 263 0.59 5.83 -2.44
CA TRP A 263 1.03 6.72 -1.40
C TRP A 263 2.30 7.47 -1.84
N GLY A 264 2.35 8.76 -1.49
CA GLY A 264 3.54 9.60 -1.68
C GLY A 264 3.68 10.18 -3.08
N ASP A 265 2.63 10.17 -3.90
CA ASP A 265 2.67 10.81 -5.21
C ASP A 265 2.45 12.33 -5.10
N ARG A 266 3.50 13.04 -4.71
CA ARG A 266 3.51 14.51 -4.62
C ARG A 266 3.51 15.20 -5.98
N THR A 267 3.71 14.46 -7.08
CA THR A 267 3.68 15.02 -8.44
C THR A 267 2.27 15.40 -8.89
N LEU A 268 1.25 14.95 -8.15
CA LEU A 268 -0.15 15.29 -8.41
C LEU A 268 -0.57 16.64 -7.83
N ALA A 269 0.28 17.30 -7.02
CA ALA A 269 -0.03 18.64 -6.50
C ALA A 269 -0.35 19.59 -7.66
N GLY A 270 -1.50 20.27 -7.58
CA GLY A 270 -2.01 21.15 -8.64
C GLY A 270 -2.72 20.44 -9.81
N ASP A 271 -2.64 19.10 -9.93
CA ASP A 271 -3.42 18.35 -10.94
C ASP A 271 -4.77 17.87 -10.37
N ARG A 272 -5.80 18.69 -10.52
CA ARG A 272 -7.16 18.38 -10.01
C ARG A 272 -7.66 16.99 -10.44
N ILE A 273 -7.50 16.62 -11.71
CA ILE A 273 -7.98 15.34 -12.24
C ILE A 273 -7.17 14.18 -11.68
N GLY A 274 -5.85 14.35 -11.55
CA GLY A 274 -4.96 13.38 -10.91
C GLY A 274 -5.30 13.17 -9.44
N LEU A 275 -5.51 14.24 -8.70
CA LEU A 275 -5.92 14.23 -7.30
C LEU A 275 -7.27 13.53 -7.09
N GLU A 276 -8.29 13.85 -7.89
CA GLU A 276 -9.59 13.18 -7.83
C GLU A 276 -9.47 11.66 -8.06
N LYS A 277 -8.70 11.27 -9.06
CA LYS A 277 -8.47 9.85 -9.37
C LYS A 277 -7.73 9.12 -8.24
N ALA A 278 -6.74 9.76 -7.62
CA ALA A 278 -6.01 9.21 -6.47
C ALA A 278 -6.92 9.12 -5.23
N SER A 279 -7.68 10.18 -4.94
CA SER A 279 -8.65 10.24 -3.84
C SER A 279 -9.71 9.14 -3.95
N LEU A 280 -10.25 8.88 -5.14
CA LEU A 280 -11.17 7.76 -5.36
C LEU A 280 -10.59 6.40 -4.96
N ARG A 281 -9.29 6.18 -5.15
CA ARG A 281 -8.62 4.94 -4.74
C ARG A 281 -8.48 4.85 -3.23
N ILE A 282 -8.10 5.95 -2.58
CA ILE A 282 -7.96 6.04 -1.11
C ILE A 282 -9.33 5.81 -0.45
N LEU A 283 -10.36 6.52 -0.89
CA LEU A 283 -11.70 6.39 -0.33
C LEU A 283 -12.30 4.99 -0.54
N ARG A 284 -12.04 4.36 -1.69
CA ARG A 284 -12.45 2.97 -1.92
C ARG A 284 -11.74 2.00 -0.97
N LEU A 285 -10.47 2.22 -0.66
CA LEU A 285 -9.76 1.45 0.34
C LEU A 285 -10.42 1.61 1.72
N ILE A 286 -10.66 2.85 2.15
CA ILE A 286 -11.31 3.15 3.44
C ILE A 286 -12.70 2.49 3.56
N LEU A 287 -13.48 2.53 2.48
CA LEU A 287 -14.82 1.92 2.45
C LEU A 287 -14.80 0.40 2.51
N GLN A 288 -13.73 -0.23 2.06
CA GLN A 288 -13.58 -1.70 2.01
C GLN A 288 -12.92 -2.28 3.25
N LEU A 289 -12.19 -1.49 4.03
CA LEU A 289 -11.61 -1.94 5.29
C LEU A 289 -12.73 -2.25 6.29
N LYS A 290 -12.61 -3.39 6.99
CA LYS A 290 -13.48 -3.67 8.13
C LYS A 290 -13.24 -2.59 9.19
N LYS A 291 -14.32 -2.08 9.76
CA LYS A 291 -14.21 -1.28 10.99
C LYS A 291 -13.58 -2.17 12.06
N ALA A 292 -12.50 -1.68 12.68
CA ALA A 292 -12.00 -2.24 13.92
C ALA A 292 -13.04 -2.07 15.02
#